data_86593fd93909cdefcdefcb10b7a3bd70
#
_entry.id   86593fd93909cdefcdefcb10b7a3bd70
#
_cell.length_a   1.000
_cell.length_b   1.000
_cell.length_c   1.000
_cell.angle_alpha   90.00
_cell.angle_beta   90.00
_cell.angle_gamma   90.00
#
_symmetry.space_group_name_H-M   'P 1'
#
loop_
_entity.id
_entity.type
_entity.pdbx_description
1 polymer ?
#
loop_
_entity_poly.entity_id
_entity_poly.type
_entity_poly.pdbx_seq_one_letter_code
_entity_poly.pdbx_strand_id
1 'polypeptide(L)'
;MKALLLARREIVEQYSDRASIVRALFLIALPIALIQLNRSAAGAPDAFILVFALQAGLLPAATAINAAAGSFAAEKEAQTLVPLLAAPIRDIEIVAGKLIGVIAPAAALSIVSLLTFYAAASQRFGAGRIAEVLDPVTMAELFGLSVLFILTLGSWVMVVSARVPSQRAAQQIAGLVLAGVVVGLTAISSVIGNIPTGLIAGGVVAVLVSDLVALQLAQRLWNREEAVARL
;
A
#
# COMPACT_ATOMS: atom_id res chain seq x y z
N MET A 1 13.63 -6.72 -18.75
CA MET A 1 14.15 -7.95 -18.11
C MET A 1 14.88 -7.68 -16.80
N LYS A 2 15.82 -6.70 -16.73
CA LYS A 2 16.59 -6.38 -15.50
C LYS A 2 15.72 -5.88 -14.35
N ALA A 3 14.74 -5.01 -14.60
CA ALA A 3 13.79 -4.53 -13.59
C ALA A 3 12.97 -5.65 -12.92
N LEU A 4 12.54 -6.67 -13.68
CA LEU A 4 11.81 -7.83 -13.15
C LEU A 4 12.69 -8.73 -12.25
N LEU A 5 13.97 -8.84 -12.55
CA LEU A 5 14.91 -9.58 -11.69
C LEU A 5 15.12 -8.86 -10.36
N LEU A 6 15.21 -7.52 -10.40
CA LEU A 6 15.26 -6.70 -9.18
C LEU A 6 13.96 -6.83 -8.37
N ALA A 7 12.81 -6.72 -9.02
CA ALA A 7 11.52 -6.89 -8.35
C ALA A 7 11.40 -8.27 -7.68
N ARG A 8 11.81 -9.35 -8.36
CA ARG A 8 11.82 -10.70 -7.78
C ARG A 8 12.71 -10.79 -6.55
N ARG A 9 13.89 -10.17 -6.59
CA ARG A 9 14.81 -10.14 -5.44
C ARG A 9 14.15 -9.44 -4.25
N GLU A 10 13.58 -8.25 -4.44
CA GLU A 10 12.88 -7.50 -3.40
C GLU A 10 11.73 -8.31 -2.77
N ILE A 11 10.93 -9.01 -3.60
CA ILE A 11 9.84 -9.86 -3.12
C ILE A 11 10.36 -10.99 -2.25
N VAL A 12 11.42 -11.69 -2.69
CA VAL A 12 12.00 -12.81 -1.94
C VAL A 12 12.59 -12.31 -0.62
N GLU A 13 13.32 -11.21 -0.61
CA GLU A 13 13.89 -10.60 0.59
C GLU A 13 12.79 -10.19 1.59
N GLN A 14 11.70 -9.60 1.11
CA GLN A 14 10.56 -9.15 1.95
C GLN A 14 9.88 -10.31 2.69
N TYR A 15 9.75 -11.47 2.06
CA TYR A 15 9.05 -12.63 2.64
C TYR A 15 9.99 -13.74 3.15
N SER A 16 11.28 -13.52 3.17
CA SER A 16 12.25 -14.44 3.79
C SER A 16 12.17 -14.43 5.31
N ASP A 17 11.69 -13.34 5.90
CA ASP A 17 11.55 -13.18 7.34
C ASP A 17 10.16 -13.61 7.83
N ARG A 18 10.12 -14.50 8.84
CA ARG A 18 8.88 -14.98 9.47
C ARG A 18 8.04 -13.85 10.06
N ALA A 19 8.67 -12.81 10.59
CA ALA A 19 7.96 -11.66 11.16
C ALA A 19 7.17 -10.89 10.09
N SER A 20 7.67 -10.82 8.87
CA SER A 20 6.96 -10.19 7.73
C SER A 20 5.72 -10.98 7.33
N ILE A 21 5.80 -12.31 7.33
CA ILE A 21 4.64 -13.18 7.06
C ILE A 21 3.58 -13.04 8.16
N VAL A 22 3.98 -13.09 9.44
CA VAL A 22 3.04 -12.91 10.57
C VAL A 22 2.37 -11.54 10.51
N ARG A 23 3.11 -10.50 10.17
CA ARG A 23 2.59 -9.13 10.01
C ARG A 23 1.56 -9.06 8.87
N ALA A 24 1.85 -9.68 7.72
CA ALA A 24 0.91 -9.75 6.60
C ALA A 24 -0.39 -10.48 6.98
N LEU A 25 -0.29 -11.62 7.67
CA LEU A 25 -1.46 -12.36 8.16
C LEU A 25 -2.27 -11.53 9.17
N PHE A 26 -1.61 -10.80 10.07
CA PHE A 26 -2.29 -9.92 11.02
C PHE A 26 -3.08 -8.82 10.31
N LEU A 27 -2.51 -8.20 9.25
CA LEU A 27 -3.19 -7.15 8.48
C LEU A 27 -4.44 -7.68 7.75
N ILE A 28 -4.43 -8.93 7.30
CA ILE A 28 -5.60 -9.59 6.70
C ILE A 28 -6.64 -9.92 7.78
N ALA A 29 -6.20 -10.41 8.94
CA ALA A 29 -7.09 -10.83 10.01
C ALA A 29 -7.77 -9.66 10.74
N LEU A 30 -7.14 -8.48 10.79
CA LEU A 30 -7.60 -7.32 11.56
C LEU A 30 -9.00 -6.84 11.15
N PRO A 31 -9.31 -6.53 9.86
CA PRO A 31 -10.65 -6.09 9.48
C PRO A 31 -11.70 -7.18 9.69
N ILE A 32 -11.32 -8.45 9.54
CA ILE A 32 -12.20 -9.59 9.83
C ILE A 32 -12.53 -9.63 11.32
N ALA A 33 -11.54 -9.51 12.19
CA ALA A 33 -11.74 -9.49 13.63
C ALA A 33 -12.63 -8.32 14.06
N LEU A 34 -12.38 -7.12 13.51
CA LEU A 34 -13.16 -5.93 13.83
C LEU A 34 -14.64 -6.09 13.45
N ILE A 35 -14.95 -6.67 12.28
CA ILE A 35 -16.34 -6.89 11.86
C ILE A 35 -17.02 -7.98 12.68
N GLN A 36 -16.29 -9.01 13.09
CA GLN A 36 -16.83 -10.12 13.91
C GLN A 36 -17.06 -9.69 15.37
N LEU A 37 -16.18 -8.85 15.93
CA LEU A 37 -16.29 -8.38 17.30
C LEU A 37 -17.35 -7.28 17.48
N ASN A 38 -17.71 -6.57 16.40
CA ASN A 38 -18.70 -5.48 16.49
C ASN A 38 -20.12 -6.06 16.57
N ARG A 39 -20.64 -6.22 17.80
CA ARG A 39 -21.98 -6.75 18.08
C ARG A 39 -23.12 -5.89 17.54
N SER A 40 -22.90 -4.58 17.40
CA SER A 40 -23.90 -3.62 16.92
C SER A 40 -24.04 -3.64 15.39
N ALA A 41 -23.22 -4.41 14.69
CA ALA A 41 -23.16 -4.42 13.23
C ALA A 41 -24.33 -5.12 12.55
N ALA A 42 -25.17 -5.92 13.25
CA ALA A 42 -26.26 -6.67 12.64
C ALA A 42 -27.27 -5.79 11.88
N GLY A 43 -27.50 -4.55 12.34
CA GLY A 43 -28.31 -3.52 11.67
C GLY A 43 -27.50 -2.39 11.05
N ALA A 44 -26.18 -2.58 10.84
CA ALA A 44 -25.33 -1.54 10.33
C ALA A 44 -25.73 -1.12 8.90
N PRO A 45 -25.65 0.18 8.56
CA PRO A 45 -25.89 0.66 7.19
C PRO A 45 -24.84 0.08 6.21
N ASP A 46 -25.19 -0.01 4.95
CA ASP A 46 -24.30 -0.56 3.90
C ASP A 46 -22.99 0.22 3.78
N ALA A 47 -23.03 1.53 4.05
CA ALA A 47 -21.83 2.37 4.14
C ALA A 47 -20.80 1.85 5.15
N PHE A 48 -21.25 1.24 6.26
CA PHE A 48 -20.36 0.63 7.24
C PHE A 48 -19.61 -0.57 6.64
N ILE A 49 -20.33 -1.43 5.90
CA ILE A 49 -19.74 -2.59 5.21
C ILE A 49 -18.70 -2.13 4.19
N LEU A 50 -19.05 -1.12 3.38
CA LEU A 50 -18.16 -0.55 2.36
C LEU A 50 -16.88 0.04 2.96
N VAL A 51 -16.97 0.78 4.07
CA VAL A 51 -15.79 1.35 4.73
C VAL A 51 -14.87 0.27 5.27
N PHE A 52 -15.42 -0.78 5.90
CA PHE A 52 -14.59 -1.88 6.39
C PHE A 52 -14.00 -2.72 5.24
N ALA A 53 -14.72 -2.90 4.14
CA ALA A 53 -14.19 -3.52 2.93
C ALA A 53 -13.04 -2.69 2.35
N LEU A 54 -13.20 -1.37 2.25
CA LEU A 54 -12.13 -0.48 1.80
C LEU A 54 -10.91 -0.55 2.73
N GLN A 55 -11.11 -0.54 4.05
CA GLN A 55 -10.01 -0.72 5.00
C GLN A 55 -9.31 -2.07 4.82
N ALA A 56 -10.07 -3.16 4.57
CA ALA A 56 -9.49 -4.46 4.29
C ALA A 56 -8.58 -4.44 3.05
N GLY A 57 -8.95 -3.69 2.01
CA GLY A 57 -8.12 -3.48 0.84
C GLY A 57 -6.90 -2.59 1.09
N LEU A 58 -7.03 -1.57 1.95
CA LEU A 58 -5.97 -0.57 2.20
C LEU A 58 -4.91 -1.04 3.20
N LEU A 59 -5.26 -1.84 4.21
CA LEU A 59 -4.33 -2.26 5.26
C LEU A 59 -3.06 -2.96 4.76
N PRO A 60 -3.09 -3.78 3.68
CA PRO A 60 -1.89 -4.33 3.08
C PRO A 60 -0.87 -3.30 2.58
N ALA A 61 -1.27 -2.02 2.40
CA ALA A 61 -0.33 -0.93 2.12
C ALA A 61 0.77 -0.80 3.18
N ALA A 62 0.53 -1.24 4.42
CA ALA A 62 1.56 -1.27 5.45
C ALA A 62 2.76 -2.16 5.08
N THR A 63 2.56 -3.22 4.29
CA THR A 63 3.65 -4.04 3.77
C THR A 63 4.46 -3.29 2.70
N ALA A 64 3.77 -2.55 1.82
CA ALA A 64 4.40 -1.68 0.84
C ALA A 64 5.22 -0.57 1.51
N ILE A 65 4.71 0.04 2.59
CA ILE A 65 5.44 1.04 3.37
C ILE A 65 6.77 0.47 3.90
N ASN A 66 6.74 -0.72 4.49
CA ASN A 66 7.94 -1.35 5.03
C ASN A 66 8.98 -1.63 3.94
N ALA A 67 8.54 -2.19 2.80
CA ALA A 67 9.41 -2.48 1.67
C ALA A 67 9.95 -1.19 1.01
N ALA A 68 9.10 -0.20 0.78
CA ALA A 68 9.51 1.09 0.22
C ALA A 68 10.48 1.85 1.13
N ALA A 69 10.25 1.84 2.45
CA ALA A 69 11.14 2.46 3.41
C ALA A 69 12.53 1.80 3.43
N GLY A 70 12.59 0.48 3.25
CA GLY A 70 13.85 -0.25 3.13
C GLY A 70 14.56 -0.05 1.80
N SER A 71 13.85 0.33 0.75
CA SER A 71 14.36 0.28 -0.63
C SER A 71 15.66 1.07 -0.85
N PHE A 72 15.81 2.24 -0.23
CA PHE A 72 17.02 3.06 -0.32
C PHE A 72 17.70 3.27 1.03
N ALA A 73 16.94 3.47 2.09
CA ALA A 73 17.50 3.73 3.41
C ALA A 73 18.23 2.52 3.98
N ALA A 74 17.70 1.30 3.81
CA ALA A 74 18.39 0.09 4.26
C ALA A 74 19.67 -0.18 3.46
N GLU A 75 19.68 0.10 2.16
CA GLU A 75 20.88 -0.04 1.33
C GLU A 75 21.97 0.98 1.72
N LYS A 76 21.57 2.19 2.15
CA LYS A 76 22.50 3.18 2.71
C LYS A 76 23.07 2.68 4.04
N GLU A 77 22.22 2.22 4.94
CA GLU A 77 22.65 1.67 6.25
C GLU A 77 23.59 0.47 6.09
N ALA A 78 23.30 -0.43 5.13
CA ALA A 78 24.12 -1.62 4.85
C ALA A 78 25.34 -1.35 3.96
N GLN A 79 25.55 -0.13 3.46
CA GLN A 79 26.61 0.24 2.52
C GLN A 79 26.61 -0.59 1.24
N THR A 80 25.46 -1.16 0.84
CA THR A 80 25.29 -1.98 -0.36
C THR A 80 24.89 -1.16 -1.59
N LEU A 81 24.77 0.14 -1.44
CA LEU A 81 24.40 1.07 -2.50
C LEU A 81 25.45 1.15 -3.62
N VAL A 82 26.74 1.12 -3.25
CA VAL A 82 27.86 1.25 -4.21
C VAL A 82 27.89 0.15 -5.26
N PRO A 83 27.77 -1.14 -4.91
CA PRO A 83 27.70 -2.21 -5.91
C PRO A 83 26.51 -2.08 -6.86
N LEU A 84 25.36 -1.56 -6.37
CA LEU A 84 24.17 -1.35 -7.20
C LEU A 84 24.40 -0.22 -8.21
N LEU A 85 25.09 0.85 -7.81
CA LEU A 85 25.44 1.98 -8.67
C LEU A 85 26.48 1.62 -9.72
N ALA A 86 27.37 0.67 -9.42
CA ALA A 86 28.37 0.18 -10.37
C ALA A 86 27.79 -0.76 -11.45
N ALA A 87 26.57 -1.27 -11.25
CA ALA A 87 25.92 -2.18 -12.20
C ALA A 87 25.52 -1.43 -13.50
N PRO A 88 25.61 -2.08 -14.68
CA PRO A 88 25.21 -1.49 -15.96
C PRO A 88 23.68 -1.53 -16.14
N ILE A 89 22.94 -0.88 -15.24
CA ILE A 89 21.49 -0.78 -15.18
C ILE A 89 21.10 0.69 -15.20
N ARG A 90 20.03 1.04 -15.92
CA ARG A 90 19.52 2.42 -15.97
C ARG A 90 18.81 2.75 -14.65
N ASP A 91 18.91 4.01 -14.20
CA ASP A 91 18.28 4.44 -12.94
C ASP A 91 16.76 4.22 -12.92
N ILE A 92 16.10 4.43 -14.06
CA ILE A 92 14.68 4.15 -14.22
C ILE A 92 14.35 2.65 -14.05
N GLU A 93 15.23 1.76 -14.48
CA GLU A 93 15.05 0.30 -14.32
C GLU A 93 15.21 -0.11 -12.85
N ILE A 94 16.07 0.57 -12.09
CA ILE A 94 16.25 0.35 -10.65
C ILE A 94 15.00 0.81 -9.91
N VAL A 95 14.56 2.05 -10.13
CA VAL A 95 13.36 2.60 -9.46
C VAL A 95 12.12 1.80 -9.81
N ALA A 96 11.90 1.49 -11.10
CA ALA A 96 10.76 0.69 -11.54
C ALA A 96 10.79 -0.74 -10.97
N GLY A 97 11.96 -1.38 -10.95
CA GLY A 97 12.10 -2.72 -10.37
C GLY A 97 11.78 -2.76 -8.88
N LYS A 98 12.31 -1.80 -8.12
CA LYS A 98 12.00 -1.64 -6.69
C LYS A 98 10.52 -1.35 -6.46
N LEU A 99 9.93 -0.44 -7.24
CA LEU A 99 8.52 -0.09 -7.11
C LEU A 99 7.61 -1.29 -7.39
N ILE A 100 7.88 -2.05 -8.44
CA ILE A 100 7.13 -3.30 -8.74
C ILE A 100 7.29 -4.30 -7.58
N GLY A 101 8.50 -4.46 -7.05
CA GLY A 101 8.79 -5.32 -5.90
C GLY A 101 8.04 -4.92 -4.63
N VAL A 102 7.77 -3.63 -4.45
CA VAL A 102 6.97 -3.08 -3.35
C VAL A 102 5.47 -3.27 -3.56
N ILE A 103 4.96 -2.92 -4.75
CA ILE A 103 3.52 -2.84 -5.03
C ILE A 103 2.91 -4.23 -5.25
N ALA A 104 3.57 -5.10 -6.04
CA ALA A 104 2.98 -6.37 -6.44
C ALA A 104 2.60 -7.28 -5.25
N PRO A 105 3.44 -7.46 -4.22
CA PRO A 105 3.06 -8.25 -3.05
C PRO A 105 1.93 -7.62 -2.24
N ALA A 106 1.95 -6.31 -2.05
CA ALA A 106 0.91 -5.60 -1.30
C ALA A 106 -0.43 -5.65 -2.04
N ALA A 107 -0.44 -5.52 -3.37
CA ALA A 107 -1.64 -5.68 -4.19
C ALA A 107 -2.19 -7.11 -4.12
N ALA A 108 -1.33 -8.13 -4.17
CA ALA A 108 -1.75 -9.51 -4.00
C ALA A 108 -2.38 -9.76 -2.62
N LEU A 109 -1.78 -9.21 -1.54
CA LEU A 109 -2.36 -9.27 -0.20
C LEU A 109 -3.68 -8.50 -0.10
N SER A 110 -3.84 -7.38 -0.83
CA SER A 110 -5.10 -6.64 -0.89
C SER A 110 -6.23 -7.49 -1.49
N ILE A 111 -5.98 -8.24 -2.56
CA ILE A 111 -6.95 -9.19 -3.12
C ILE A 111 -7.33 -10.23 -2.07
N VAL A 112 -6.36 -10.87 -1.44
CA VAL A 112 -6.61 -11.90 -0.42
C VAL A 112 -7.41 -11.32 0.74
N SER A 113 -7.07 -10.11 1.20
CA SER A 113 -7.76 -9.43 2.29
C SER A 113 -9.21 -9.08 1.94
N LEU A 114 -9.48 -8.58 0.73
CA LEU A 114 -10.83 -8.29 0.27
C LEU A 114 -11.68 -9.57 0.14
N LEU A 115 -11.13 -10.64 -0.42
CA LEU A 115 -11.83 -11.90 -0.56
C LEU A 115 -12.14 -12.54 0.80
N THR A 116 -11.19 -12.53 1.72
CA THR A 116 -11.40 -13.07 3.08
C THR A 116 -12.38 -12.20 3.87
N PHE A 117 -12.33 -10.87 3.70
CA PHE A 117 -13.33 -9.96 4.26
C PHE A 117 -14.73 -10.24 3.70
N TYR A 118 -14.88 -10.41 2.37
CA TYR A 118 -16.15 -10.77 1.74
C TYR A 118 -16.73 -12.06 2.33
N ALA A 119 -15.92 -13.10 2.47
CA ALA A 119 -16.35 -14.37 3.07
C ALA A 119 -16.78 -14.20 4.53
N ALA A 120 -16.03 -13.48 5.35
CA ALA A 120 -16.35 -13.23 6.74
C ALA A 120 -17.61 -12.36 6.92
N ALA A 121 -17.76 -11.32 6.08
CA ALA A 121 -18.93 -10.46 6.07
C ALA A 121 -20.19 -11.22 5.63
N SER A 122 -20.09 -12.13 4.65
CA SER A 122 -21.19 -12.97 4.19
C SER A 122 -21.71 -13.91 5.29
N GLN A 123 -20.81 -14.42 6.12
CA GLN A 123 -21.19 -15.22 7.30
C GLN A 123 -21.89 -14.37 8.37
N ARG A 124 -21.48 -13.11 8.52
CA ARG A 124 -21.99 -12.23 9.58
C ARG A 124 -23.30 -11.53 9.22
N PHE A 125 -23.45 -11.06 8.00
CA PHE A 125 -24.57 -10.21 7.53
C PHE A 125 -25.52 -10.92 6.58
N GLY A 126 -25.20 -12.15 6.17
CA GLY A 126 -25.91 -12.92 5.17
C GLY A 126 -25.37 -12.74 3.76
N ALA A 127 -25.22 -13.84 3.02
CA ALA A 127 -24.61 -13.85 1.69
C ALA A 127 -25.38 -13.01 0.66
N GLY A 128 -26.72 -13.00 0.71
CA GLY A 128 -27.54 -12.20 -0.22
C GLY A 128 -27.27 -10.71 -0.07
N ARG A 129 -27.28 -10.17 1.15
CA ARG A 129 -27.01 -8.75 1.40
C ARG A 129 -25.57 -8.36 0.98
N ILE A 130 -24.60 -9.21 1.29
CA ILE A 130 -23.21 -8.89 0.92
C ILE A 130 -23.02 -8.94 -0.59
N ALA A 131 -23.67 -9.85 -1.31
CA ALA A 131 -23.62 -9.89 -2.77
C ALA A 131 -24.25 -8.65 -3.45
N GLU A 132 -25.20 -7.99 -2.78
CA GLU A 132 -25.78 -6.72 -3.25
C GLU A 132 -24.88 -5.54 -2.94
N VAL A 133 -24.29 -5.46 -1.74
CA VAL A 133 -23.46 -4.33 -1.29
C VAL A 133 -22.06 -4.39 -1.89
N LEU A 134 -21.47 -5.58 -1.95
CA LEU A 134 -20.14 -5.87 -2.49
C LEU A 134 -20.28 -6.69 -3.79
N ASP A 135 -21.01 -6.14 -4.76
CA ASP A 135 -21.12 -6.74 -6.08
C ASP A 135 -19.75 -6.75 -6.80
N PRO A 136 -19.59 -7.53 -7.88
CA PRO A 136 -18.30 -7.64 -8.57
C PRO A 136 -17.72 -6.31 -9.05
N VAL A 137 -18.55 -5.33 -9.39
CA VAL A 137 -18.10 -3.99 -9.81
C VAL A 137 -17.55 -3.23 -8.62
N THR A 138 -18.29 -3.17 -7.53
CA THR A 138 -17.85 -2.55 -6.26
C THR A 138 -16.56 -3.20 -5.74
N MET A 139 -16.44 -4.53 -5.80
CA MET A 139 -15.20 -5.23 -5.42
C MET A 139 -14.02 -4.84 -6.30
N ALA A 140 -14.23 -4.70 -7.62
CA ALA A 140 -13.19 -4.25 -8.55
C ALA A 140 -12.79 -2.79 -8.28
N GLU A 141 -13.74 -1.91 -7.97
CA GLU A 141 -13.49 -0.51 -7.60
C GLU A 141 -12.68 -0.43 -6.29
N LEU A 142 -13.07 -1.16 -5.26
CA LEU A 142 -12.35 -1.22 -3.98
C LEU A 142 -10.92 -1.73 -4.16
N PHE A 143 -10.73 -2.75 -4.99
CA PHE A 143 -9.40 -3.23 -5.32
C PHE A 143 -8.59 -2.20 -6.09
N GLY A 144 -9.18 -1.56 -7.12
CA GLY A 144 -8.52 -0.50 -7.90
C GLY A 144 -8.10 0.68 -7.02
N LEU A 145 -8.97 1.15 -6.13
CA LEU A 145 -8.65 2.20 -5.16
C LEU A 145 -7.54 1.77 -4.20
N SER A 146 -7.57 0.51 -3.75
CA SER A 146 -6.52 -0.03 -2.86
C SER A 146 -5.16 -0.07 -3.54
N VAL A 147 -5.10 -0.54 -4.80
CA VAL A 147 -3.86 -0.56 -5.59
C VAL A 147 -3.34 0.85 -5.85
N LEU A 148 -4.22 1.78 -6.20
CA LEU A 148 -3.87 3.18 -6.39
C LEU A 148 -3.26 3.78 -5.11
N PHE A 149 -3.87 3.51 -3.96
CA PHE A 149 -3.37 3.96 -2.66
C PHE A 149 -2.03 3.32 -2.29
N ILE A 150 -1.85 2.02 -2.54
CA ILE A 150 -0.59 1.31 -2.35
C ILE A 150 0.51 1.91 -3.23
N LEU A 151 0.20 2.23 -4.49
CA LEU A 151 1.10 2.90 -5.42
C LEU A 151 1.53 4.25 -4.87
N THR A 152 0.57 5.08 -4.45
CA THR A 152 0.82 6.42 -3.89
C THR A 152 1.72 6.36 -2.67
N LEU A 153 1.35 5.55 -1.68
CA LEU A 153 2.17 5.41 -0.47
C LEU A 153 3.56 4.85 -0.80
N GLY A 154 3.64 3.80 -1.61
CA GLY A 154 4.91 3.21 -2.01
C GLY A 154 5.83 4.23 -2.70
N SER A 155 5.30 4.99 -3.65
CA SER A 155 6.06 6.03 -4.39
C SER A 155 6.57 7.12 -3.46
N TRP A 156 5.71 7.69 -2.61
CA TRP A 156 6.12 8.76 -1.69
C TRP A 156 7.05 8.27 -0.59
N VAL A 157 6.84 7.06 -0.07
CA VAL A 157 7.76 6.48 0.92
C VAL A 157 9.13 6.22 0.32
N MET A 158 9.22 5.82 -0.96
CA MET A 158 10.51 5.73 -1.65
C MET A 158 11.20 7.08 -1.76
N VAL A 159 10.48 8.17 -2.05
CA VAL A 159 11.03 9.53 -2.05
C VAL A 159 11.56 9.91 -0.66
N VAL A 160 10.79 9.64 0.38
CA VAL A 160 11.21 9.88 1.78
C VAL A 160 12.43 9.04 2.13
N SER A 161 12.42 7.73 1.79
CA SER A 161 13.53 6.79 2.02
C SER A 161 14.84 7.27 1.38
N ALA A 162 14.76 7.94 0.23
CA ALA A 162 15.95 8.52 -0.41
C ALA A 162 16.55 9.69 0.38
N ARG A 163 15.78 10.37 1.25
CA ARG A 163 16.21 11.57 2.00
C ARG A 163 16.53 11.33 3.46
N VAL A 164 15.87 10.36 4.09
CA VAL A 164 16.08 10.08 5.52
C VAL A 164 17.30 9.19 5.76
N PRO A 165 17.95 9.30 6.93
CA PRO A 165 19.15 8.53 7.23
C PRO A 165 18.85 7.08 7.61
N SER A 166 17.61 6.76 8.04
CA SER A 166 17.29 5.42 8.52
C SER A 166 15.94 4.90 8.00
N GLN A 167 15.88 3.58 7.83
CA GLN A 167 14.66 2.88 7.46
C GLN A 167 13.53 3.11 8.48
N ARG A 168 13.87 3.15 9.77
CA ARG A 168 12.89 3.40 10.85
C ARG A 168 12.22 4.75 10.73
N ALA A 169 12.98 5.81 10.40
CA ALA A 169 12.42 7.15 10.21
C ALA A 169 11.45 7.18 9.02
N ALA A 170 11.78 6.53 7.89
CA ALA A 170 10.88 6.42 6.75
C ALA A 170 9.59 5.68 7.11
N GLN A 171 9.68 4.56 7.84
CA GLN A 171 8.53 3.78 8.29
C GLN A 171 7.62 4.56 9.23
N GLN A 172 8.17 5.33 10.18
CA GLN A 172 7.40 6.14 11.11
C GLN A 172 6.58 7.21 10.40
N ILE A 173 7.20 7.95 9.47
CA ILE A 173 6.52 8.98 8.69
C ILE A 173 5.37 8.37 7.89
N ALA A 174 5.63 7.28 7.16
CA ALA A 174 4.64 6.63 6.34
C ALA A 174 3.53 5.94 7.16
N GLY A 175 3.89 5.38 8.32
CA GLY A 175 2.94 4.78 9.25
C GLY A 175 1.95 5.80 9.83
N LEU A 176 2.40 7.02 10.13
CA LEU A 176 1.53 8.11 10.56
C LEU A 176 0.55 8.52 9.47
N VAL A 177 0.99 8.58 8.20
CA VAL A 177 0.11 8.88 7.07
C VAL A 177 -0.95 7.80 6.90
N LEU A 178 -0.55 6.52 6.93
CA LEU A 178 -1.50 5.40 6.83
C LEU A 178 -2.52 5.43 7.99
N ALA A 179 -2.05 5.61 9.23
CA ALA A 179 -2.92 5.70 10.39
C ALA A 179 -3.92 6.86 10.26
N GLY A 180 -3.46 8.04 9.81
CA GLY A 180 -4.32 9.19 9.55
C GLY A 180 -5.40 8.91 8.51
N VAL A 181 -5.06 8.21 7.43
CA VAL A 181 -6.03 7.82 6.40
C VAL A 181 -7.06 6.83 6.95
N VAL A 182 -6.63 5.79 7.67
CA VAL A 182 -7.55 4.79 8.25
C VAL A 182 -8.50 5.43 9.27
N VAL A 183 -7.98 6.29 10.16
CA VAL A 183 -8.79 7.02 11.13
C VAL A 183 -9.72 8.01 10.43
N GLY A 184 -9.23 8.74 9.42
CA GLY A 184 -10.02 9.67 8.63
C GLY A 184 -11.18 8.99 7.90
N LEU A 185 -10.94 7.85 7.27
CA LEU A 185 -11.98 7.06 6.62
C LEU A 185 -13.06 6.58 7.61
N THR A 186 -12.65 6.11 8.77
CA THR A 186 -13.61 5.72 9.84
C THR A 186 -14.42 6.90 10.35
N ALA A 187 -13.82 8.05 10.54
CA ALA A 187 -14.52 9.25 11.01
C ALA A 187 -15.50 9.80 9.96
N ILE A 188 -15.12 9.73 8.68
CA ILE A 188 -15.95 10.25 7.58
C ILE A 188 -17.05 9.25 7.19
N SER A 189 -16.94 7.97 7.53
CA SER A 189 -17.91 6.93 7.16
C SER A 189 -19.36 7.25 7.55
N SER A 190 -19.56 8.04 8.60
CA SER A 190 -20.88 8.51 9.04
C SER A 190 -21.44 9.67 8.19
N VAL A 191 -20.62 10.31 7.35
CA VAL A 191 -20.95 11.51 6.56
C VAL A 191 -21.00 11.22 5.05
N ILE A 192 -20.41 10.12 4.58
CA ILE A 192 -20.30 9.74 3.15
C ILE A 192 -21.65 9.26 2.56
N GLY A 193 -22.73 9.99 2.79
CA GLY A 193 -24.00 9.67 2.12
C GLY A 193 -24.13 10.18 0.68
N ASN A 194 -23.37 11.22 0.27
CA ASN A 194 -23.55 11.90 -1.01
C ASN A 194 -22.28 12.60 -1.52
N ILE A 195 -21.24 11.85 -1.86
CA ILE A 195 -20.10 12.46 -2.56
C ILE A 195 -20.41 12.50 -4.06
N PRO A 196 -20.40 13.69 -4.71
CA PRO A 196 -20.57 13.79 -6.16
C PRO A 196 -19.49 12.98 -6.88
N THR A 197 -19.91 12.19 -7.89
CA THR A 197 -19.00 11.35 -8.71
C THR A 197 -17.86 12.15 -9.35
N GLY A 198 -18.09 13.42 -9.68
CA GLY A 198 -17.06 14.33 -10.19
C GLY A 198 -15.92 14.61 -9.19
N LEU A 199 -16.20 14.66 -7.88
CA LEU A 199 -15.17 14.82 -6.86
C LEU A 199 -14.31 13.55 -6.71
N ILE A 200 -14.94 12.37 -6.85
CA ILE A 200 -14.21 11.09 -6.81
C ILE A 200 -13.27 11.01 -8.03
N ALA A 201 -13.78 11.27 -9.23
CA ALA A 201 -12.98 11.27 -10.45
C ALA A 201 -11.82 12.28 -10.38
N GLY A 202 -12.10 13.51 -9.91
CA GLY A 202 -11.07 14.54 -9.69
C GLY A 202 -10.01 14.10 -8.68
N GLY A 203 -10.41 13.44 -7.59
CA GLY A 203 -9.51 12.88 -6.59
C GLY A 203 -8.59 11.80 -7.18
N VAL A 204 -9.13 10.87 -7.95
CA VAL A 204 -8.33 9.82 -8.63
C VAL A 204 -7.30 10.44 -9.57
N VAL A 205 -7.70 11.42 -10.38
CA VAL A 205 -6.77 12.12 -11.29
C VAL A 205 -5.68 12.85 -10.50
N ALA A 206 -6.01 13.54 -9.42
CA ALA A 206 -5.04 14.23 -8.58
C ALA A 206 -4.03 13.27 -7.96
N VAL A 207 -4.48 12.10 -7.52
CA VAL A 207 -3.60 11.05 -6.98
C VAL A 207 -2.67 10.50 -8.05
N LEU A 208 -3.16 10.19 -9.25
CA LEU A 208 -2.33 9.73 -10.37
C LEU A 208 -1.26 10.76 -10.77
N VAL A 209 -1.62 12.05 -10.80
CA VAL A 209 -0.64 13.13 -11.05
C VAL A 209 0.39 13.20 -9.93
N SER A 210 -0.04 13.08 -8.67
CA SER A 210 0.85 13.01 -7.50
C SER A 210 1.86 11.86 -7.61
N ASP A 211 1.42 10.68 -8.08
CA ASP A 211 2.28 9.51 -8.28
C ASP A 211 3.34 9.73 -9.35
N LEU A 212 2.95 10.35 -10.47
CA LEU A 212 3.90 10.73 -11.51
C LEU A 212 4.96 11.70 -10.99
N VAL A 213 4.55 12.68 -10.18
CA VAL A 213 5.47 13.62 -9.53
C VAL A 213 6.40 12.90 -8.56
N ALA A 214 5.88 11.99 -7.73
CA ALA A 214 6.68 11.20 -6.80
C ALA A 214 7.73 10.35 -7.52
N LEU A 215 7.36 9.70 -8.63
CA LEU A 215 8.28 8.92 -9.45
C LEU A 215 9.38 9.78 -10.07
N GLN A 216 9.03 10.96 -10.61
CA GLN A 216 10.02 11.88 -11.15
C GLN A 216 10.97 12.41 -10.06
N LEU A 217 10.44 12.71 -8.88
CA LEU A 217 11.25 13.11 -7.73
C LEU A 217 12.17 11.98 -7.27
N ALA A 218 11.67 10.75 -7.17
CA ALA A 218 12.48 9.59 -6.81
C ALA A 218 13.65 9.40 -7.79
N GLN A 219 13.41 9.55 -9.10
CA GLN A 219 14.46 9.47 -10.12
C GLN A 219 15.49 10.61 -10.02
N ARG A 220 15.05 11.86 -9.76
CA ARG A 220 15.94 13.01 -9.63
C ARG A 220 16.77 12.97 -8.36
N LEU A 221 16.20 12.47 -7.26
CA LEU A 221 16.90 12.33 -5.99
C LEU A 221 17.89 11.17 -5.98
N TRP A 222 17.72 10.24 -6.91
CA TRP A 222 18.64 9.16 -7.19
C TRP A 222 19.73 9.61 -8.15
N ASN A 223 20.48 10.67 -7.79
CA ASN A 223 21.61 11.14 -8.61
C ASN A 223 22.87 10.36 -8.18
N ARG A 224 23.42 9.54 -9.08
CA ARG A 224 24.60 8.69 -8.82
C ARG A 224 25.77 9.49 -8.26
N GLU A 225 25.99 10.71 -8.75
CA GLU A 225 27.09 11.57 -8.34
C GLU A 225 26.93 12.07 -6.88
N GLU A 226 25.73 12.46 -6.46
CA GLU A 226 25.46 12.86 -5.07
C GLU A 226 25.47 11.68 -4.09
N ALA A 227 25.04 10.50 -4.53
CA ALA A 227 25.07 9.29 -3.70
C ALA A 227 26.50 8.86 -3.39
N VAL A 228 27.43 9.02 -4.35
CA VAL A 228 28.86 8.71 -4.16
C VAL A 228 29.58 9.81 -3.37
N ALA A 229 29.18 11.08 -3.52
CA ALA A 229 29.81 12.21 -2.81
C ALA A 229 29.46 12.28 -1.31
N ARG A 230 28.46 11.56 -0.86
CA ARG A 230 28.02 11.53 0.55
C ARG A 230 28.45 10.26 1.31
N LEU A 231 29.20 9.37 0.66
CA LEU A 231 29.85 8.20 1.26
C LEU A 231 31.27 8.54 1.68
#